data_717bac65872c3b64e9593ec82887eefe
#
_entry.id   717bac65872c3b64e9593ec82887eefe
#
_cell.length_a   1.000
_cell.length_b   1.000
_cell.length_c   1.000
_cell.angle_alpha   90.00
_cell.angle_beta   90.00
_cell.angle_gamma   90.00
#
_symmetry.space_group_name_H-M   'P 1'
#
loop_
_entity.id
_entity.type
_entity.pdbx_description
1 polymer ?
#
loop_
_entity_poly.entity_id
_entity_poly.type
_entity_poly.pdbx_seq_one_letter_code
_entity_poly.pdbx_strand_id
1 'polypeptide(L)'
;MSKSFRAWDVDQAWLRPPSVHRFVPPGHLAHFVRDTVRAALGLSTIIGVYKAEQGQPPHHPGMLVALRLDGYSRGLYSSRQLARACEERVDVMAVTGLNRPDFRTIGDFRKRHLAALSALFVQVLQRCRAAGLVRLGHVAVDGTKLRANASRHKAMSYQHMARREAKLAAEVKSWLDRADAADAAEDARHGGGRGDETPDWMADKERRLAKIR
;
A
#
# COMPACT_ATOMS: atom_id res chain seq x y z
N MET A 1 -7.14 46.23 16.25
CA MET A 1 -7.05 45.65 14.88
C MET A 1 -7.48 44.20 14.94
N SER A 2 -8.54 43.85 14.21
CA SER A 2 -9.02 42.46 14.14
C SER A 2 -8.07 41.64 13.28
N LYS A 3 -7.67 40.46 13.78
CA LYS A 3 -6.79 39.52 13.05
C LYS A 3 -7.61 38.86 11.94
N SER A 4 -7.16 38.93 10.68
CA SER A 4 -7.79 38.21 9.58
C SER A 4 -7.27 36.78 9.53
N PHE A 5 -8.16 35.81 9.28
CA PHE A 5 -7.84 34.41 9.09
C PHE A 5 -7.92 34.05 7.60
N ARG A 6 -7.20 32.98 7.20
CA ARG A 6 -7.35 32.45 5.85
C ARG A 6 -8.74 31.85 5.69
N ALA A 7 -9.31 31.98 4.48
CA ALA A 7 -10.61 31.38 4.18
C ALA A 7 -10.55 29.85 4.42
N TRP A 8 -11.58 29.34 5.09
CA TRP A 8 -11.80 27.91 5.30
C TRP A 8 -13.15 27.54 4.70
N ASP A 9 -13.15 27.40 3.38
CA ASP A 9 -14.32 27.00 2.61
C ASP A 9 -14.21 25.50 2.32
N VAL A 10 -14.93 24.69 3.07
CA VAL A 10 -14.95 23.23 2.97
C VAL A 10 -15.84 22.71 1.85
N ASP A 11 -16.73 23.56 1.37
CA ASP A 11 -17.72 23.22 0.34
C ASP A 11 -17.34 23.76 -1.04
N GLN A 12 -16.14 24.32 -1.18
CA GLN A 12 -15.65 24.87 -2.44
C GLN A 12 -15.61 23.82 -3.55
N ALA A 13 -16.42 24.02 -4.58
CA ALA A 13 -16.43 23.20 -5.77
C ALA A 13 -15.34 23.64 -6.77
N TRP A 14 -14.64 22.71 -7.36
CA TRP A 14 -13.64 22.96 -8.40
C TRP A 14 -14.29 22.79 -9.77
N LEU A 15 -14.15 23.78 -10.64
CA LEU A 15 -14.65 23.70 -12.01
C LEU A 15 -13.94 22.58 -12.84
N ARG A 16 -12.66 22.35 -12.54
CA ARG A 16 -11.89 21.20 -13.03
C ARG A 16 -11.17 20.59 -11.84
N PRO A 17 -11.54 19.38 -11.41
CA PRO A 17 -10.84 18.72 -10.32
C PRO A 17 -9.38 18.47 -10.73
N PRO A 18 -8.39 18.91 -9.94
CA PRO A 18 -6.99 18.59 -10.20
C PRO A 18 -6.78 17.09 -10.10
N SER A 19 -5.75 16.58 -10.80
CA SER A 19 -5.32 15.19 -10.58
C SER A 19 -4.99 14.97 -9.10
N VAL A 20 -5.43 13.85 -8.53
CA VAL A 20 -5.14 13.46 -7.14
C VAL A 20 -3.64 13.48 -6.83
N HIS A 21 -2.81 13.22 -7.85
CA HIS A 21 -1.35 13.30 -7.71
C HIS A 21 -0.82 14.68 -7.31
N ARG A 22 -1.54 15.75 -7.62
CA ARG A 22 -1.14 17.12 -7.25
C ARG A 22 -1.29 17.41 -5.77
N PHE A 23 -2.10 16.63 -5.06
CA PHE A 23 -2.25 16.74 -3.61
C PHE A 23 -1.17 15.99 -2.84
N VAL A 24 -0.38 15.18 -3.54
CA VAL A 24 0.74 14.43 -2.94
C VAL A 24 2.05 15.18 -3.23
N PRO A 25 2.85 15.52 -2.21
CA PRO A 25 4.08 16.26 -2.38
C PRO A 25 5.04 15.60 -3.37
N PRO A 26 5.83 16.38 -4.15
CA PRO A 26 6.90 15.84 -4.98
C PRO A 26 7.88 14.98 -4.16
N GLY A 27 8.34 13.87 -4.70
CA GLY A 27 9.26 12.94 -4.01
C GLY A 27 8.59 12.02 -3.00
N HIS A 28 7.28 12.09 -2.82
CA HIS A 28 6.57 11.19 -1.93
C HIS A 28 6.59 9.74 -2.44
N LEU A 29 6.63 8.78 -1.50
CA LEU A 29 6.69 7.34 -1.77
C LEU A 29 5.61 6.85 -2.74
N ALA A 30 4.39 7.40 -2.67
CA ALA A 30 3.29 7.04 -3.56
C ALA A 30 3.62 7.21 -5.06
N HIS A 31 4.35 8.27 -5.42
CA HIS A 31 4.80 8.47 -6.80
C HIS A 31 5.79 7.39 -7.21
N PHE A 32 6.79 7.13 -6.37
CA PHE A 32 7.79 6.10 -6.61
C PHE A 32 7.17 4.71 -6.78
N VAL A 33 6.28 4.31 -5.87
CA VAL A 33 5.59 3.01 -5.93
C VAL A 33 4.79 2.88 -7.22
N ARG A 34 3.98 3.88 -7.55
CA ARG A 34 3.19 3.90 -8.78
C ARG A 34 4.07 3.73 -10.02
N ASP A 35 5.12 4.53 -10.11
CA ASP A 35 6.00 4.57 -11.30
C ASP A 35 6.81 3.28 -11.41
N THR A 36 7.27 2.72 -10.29
CA THR A 36 7.96 1.43 -10.26
C THR A 36 7.06 0.30 -10.75
N VAL A 37 5.81 0.24 -10.27
CA VAL A 37 4.89 -0.81 -10.71
C VAL A 37 4.52 -0.66 -12.18
N ARG A 38 4.32 0.56 -12.67
CA ARG A 38 3.94 0.81 -14.08
C ARG A 38 5.09 0.56 -15.06
N ALA A 39 6.30 0.97 -14.71
CA ALA A 39 7.43 0.97 -15.65
C ALA A 39 8.33 -0.26 -15.53
N ALA A 40 8.37 -0.90 -14.36
CA ALA A 40 9.47 -1.78 -14.02
C ALA A 40 9.09 -3.22 -13.66
N LEU A 41 7.80 -3.51 -13.41
CA LEU A 41 7.39 -4.84 -12.98
C LEU A 41 6.74 -5.64 -14.12
N GLY A 42 7.23 -6.87 -14.32
CA GLY A 42 6.61 -7.85 -15.20
C GLY A 42 5.37 -8.46 -14.54
N LEU A 43 4.19 -7.93 -14.82
CA LEU A 43 2.92 -8.39 -14.26
C LEU A 43 2.27 -9.51 -15.07
N SER A 44 2.91 -10.00 -16.14
CA SER A 44 2.36 -10.99 -17.08
C SER A 44 1.85 -12.26 -16.39
N THR A 45 2.59 -12.76 -15.40
CA THR A 45 2.21 -13.95 -14.62
C THR A 45 0.91 -13.76 -13.85
N ILE A 46 0.66 -12.54 -13.33
CA ILE A 46 -0.57 -12.23 -12.61
C ILE A 46 -1.70 -11.96 -13.60
N ILE A 47 -1.44 -11.13 -14.62
CA ILE A 47 -2.46 -10.75 -15.61
C ILE A 47 -2.95 -11.97 -16.41
N GLY A 48 -2.06 -12.90 -16.74
CA GLY A 48 -2.39 -14.10 -17.52
C GLY A 48 -3.37 -15.05 -16.85
N VAL A 49 -3.62 -14.88 -15.54
CA VAL A 49 -4.64 -15.68 -14.81
C VAL A 49 -6.06 -15.19 -15.09
N TYR A 50 -6.22 -13.92 -15.49
CA TYR A 50 -7.53 -13.31 -15.78
C TYR A 50 -7.92 -13.58 -17.23
N LYS A 51 -8.79 -14.59 -17.42
CA LYS A 51 -9.23 -15.04 -18.76
C LYS A 51 -10.71 -14.78 -19.04
N ALA A 52 -11.48 -14.32 -18.05
CA ALA A 52 -12.92 -14.16 -18.21
C ALA A 52 -13.27 -12.85 -18.93
N GLU A 53 -14.00 -12.95 -20.03
CA GLU A 53 -14.55 -11.81 -20.78
C GLU A 53 -15.92 -11.34 -20.24
N GLN A 54 -16.55 -12.13 -19.36
CA GLN A 54 -17.88 -11.86 -18.82
C GLN A 54 -17.83 -11.50 -17.33
N GLY A 55 -18.74 -10.61 -16.91
CA GLY A 55 -18.86 -10.14 -15.54
C GLY A 55 -18.34 -8.71 -15.34
N GLN A 56 -18.39 -8.21 -14.09
CA GLN A 56 -17.81 -6.92 -13.76
C GLN A 56 -16.27 -6.94 -13.94
N PRO A 57 -15.69 -5.92 -14.60
CA PRO A 57 -14.25 -5.84 -14.77
C PRO A 57 -13.54 -5.87 -13.40
N PRO A 58 -12.57 -6.77 -13.20
CA PRO A 58 -11.80 -6.79 -11.97
C PRO A 58 -10.92 -5.54 -11.84
N HIS A 59 -10.54 -5.20 -10.62
CA HIS A 59 -9.53 -4.18 -10.40
C HIS A 59 -8.22 -4.58 -11.08
N HIS A 60 -7.54 -3.59 -11.69
CA HIS A 60 -6.29 -3.84 -12.41
C HIS A 60 -5.23 -4.44 -11.46
N PRO A 61 -4.63 -5.61 -11.78
CA PRO A 61 -3.67 -6.29 -10.91
C PRO A 61 -2.49 -5.40 -10.48
N GLY A 62 -1.98 -4.57 -11.40
CA GLY A 62 -0.91 -3.61 -11.09
C GLY A 62 -1.30 -2.61 -10.00
N MET A 63 -2.56 -2.18 -9.97
CA MET A 63 -3.06 -1.30 -8.92
C MET A 63 -3.06 -2.02 -7.55
N LEU A 64 -3.52 -3.28 -7.50
CA LEU A 64 -3.51 -4.07 -6.26
C LEU A 64 -2.09 -4.40 -5.77
N VAL A 65 -1.12 -4.60 -6.69
CA VAL A 65 0.31 -4.73 -6.35
C VAL A 65 0.84 -3.42 -5.77
N ALA A 66 0.54 -2.28 -6.42
CA ALA A 66 0.99 -0.96 -5.96
C ALA A 66 0.41 -0.62 -4.58
N LEU A 67 -0.89 -0.88 -4.36
CA LEU A 67 -1.56 -0.67 -3.08
C LEU A 67 -0.87 -1.45 -1.95
N ARG A 68 -0.53 -2.72 -2.18
CA ARG A 68 0.14 -3.55 -1.17
C ARG A 68 1.56 -3.10 -0.91
N LEU A 69 2.30 -2.79 -1.96
CA LEU A 69 3.67 -2.32 -1.82
C LEU A 69 3.75 -1.02 -1.04
N ASP A 70 2.87 -0.05 -1.34
CA ASP A 70 2.77 1.20 -0.58
C ASP A 70 2.34 0.94 0.87
N GLY A 71 1.30 0.14 1.09
CA GLY A 71 0.79 -0.17 2.41
C GLY A 71 1.82 -0.89 3.30
N TYR A 72 2.46 -1.94 2.80
CA TYR A 72 3.45 -2.71 3.57
C TYR A 72 4.68 -1.87 3.91
N SER A 73 5.11 -0.98 3.02
CA SER A 73 6.20 -0.05 3.30
C SER A 73 5.90 0.94 4.44
N ARG A 74 4.61 1.11 4.76
CA ARG A 74 4.10 1.96 5.85
C ARG A 74 3.60 1.18 7.05
N GLY A 75 3.74 -0.14 7.05
CA GLY A 75 3.25 -1.00 8.12
C GLY A 75 1.75 -1.30 8.10
N LEU A 76 1.05 -1.00 7.00
CA LEU A 76 -0.35 -1.35 6.80
C LEU A 76 -0.44 -2.75 6.18
N TYR A 77 -0.60 -3.77 7.01
CA TYR A 77 -0.59 -5.16 6.57
C TYR A 77 -1.97 -5.74 6.32
N SER A 78 -2.97 -5.32 7.09
CA SER A 78 -4.34 -5.82 7.01
C SER A 78 -5.05 -5.36 5.74
N SER A 79 -5.82 -6.26 5.13
CA SER A 79 -6.65 -5.94 3.96
C SER A 79 -7.74 -4.91 4.27
N ARG A 80 -8.30 -4.92 5.51
CA ARG A 80 -9.27 -3.91 5.96
C ARG A 80 -8.62 -2.54 6.12
N GLN A 81 -7.42 -2.46 6.70
CA GLN A 81 -6.68 -1.21 6.80
C GLN A 81 -6.35 -0.64 5.41
N LEU A 82 -5.95 -1.48 4.46
CA LEU A 82 -5.68 -1.07 3.08
C LEU A 82 -6.95 -0.55 2.39
N ALA A 83 -8.09 -1.23 2.55
CA ALA A 83 -9.36 -0.77 2.00
C ALA A 83 -9.78 0.60 2.57
N ARG A 84 -9.68 0.77 3.90
CA ARG A 84 -9.93 2.05 4.57
C ARG A 84 -9.00 3.15 4.08
N ALA A 85 -7.71 2.85 3.93
CA ALA A 85 -6.74 3.81 3.43
C ALA A 85 -7.06 4.31 2.00
N CYS A 86 -7.67 3.48 1.15
CA CYS A 86 -8.15 3.89 -0.17
C CYS A 86 -9.28 4.93 -0.12
N GLU A 87 -9.98 5.03 1.00
CA GLU A 87 -11.09 5.98 1.21
C GLU A 87 -10.66 7.24 1.97
N GLU A 88 -9.68 7.13 2.86
CA GLU A 88 -9.33 8.16 3.83
C GLU A 88 -8.02 8.89 3.49
N ARG A 89 -7.12 8.26 2.72
CA ARG A 89 -5.76 8.77 2.51
C ARG A 89 -5.52 9.20 1.07
N VAL A 90 -5.25 10.47 0.88
CA VAL A 90 -5.00 11.06 -0.45
C VAL A 90 -3.79 10.43 -1.16
N ASP A 91 -2.74 10.11 -0.44
CA ASP A 91 -1.55 9.46 -0.99
C ASP A 91 -1.86 8.03 -1.50
N VAL A 92 -2.71 7.28 -0.80
CA VAL A 92 -3.18 5.96 -1.25
C VAL A 92 -4.16 6.09 -2.41
N MET A 93 -5.07 7.09 -2.37
CA MET A 93 -5.96 7.42 -3.50
C MET A 93 -5.16 7.73 -4.78
N ALA A 94 -4.01 8.39 -4.65
CA ALA A 94 -3.12 8.65 -5.78
C ALA A 94 -2.48 7.36 -6.33
N VAL A 95 -2.15 6.39 -5.48
CA VAL A 95 -1.64 5.08 -5.91
C VAL A 95 -2.71 4.26 -6.61
N THR A 96 -3.94 4.25 -6.10
CA THR A 96 -5.05 3.45 -6.61
C THR A 96 -5.83 4.12 -7.74
N GLY A 97 -5.54 5.39 -8.06
CA GLY A 97 -6.31 6.15 -9.04
C GLY A 97 -7.79 6.29 -8.63
N LEU A 98 -8.05 6.57 -7.35
CA LEU A 98 -9.38 6.67 -6.74
C LEU A 98 -10.19 5.36 -6.71
N ASN A 99 -9.61 4.24 -7.08
CA ASN A 99 -10.28 2.95 -6.91
C ASN A 99 -10.34 2.59 -5.43
N ARG A 100 -11.47 2.01 -5.01
CA ARG A 100 -11.76 1.59 -3.63
C ARG A 100 -12.09 0.10 -3.60
N PRO A 101 -11.07 -0.78 -3.70
CA PRO A 101 -11.29 -2.20 -3.64
C PRO A 101 -11.77 -2.60 -2.24
N ASP A 102 -12.76 -3.50 -2.19
CA ASP A 102 -13.20 -4.12 -0.94
C ASP A 102 -12.07 -4.96 -0.31
N PHE A 103 -12.05 -5.06 1.02
CA PHE A 103 -11.01 -5.77 1.75
C PHE A 103 -10.94 -7.27 1.37
N ARG A 104 -12.08 -7.90 1.00
CA ARG A 104 -12.09 -9.28 0.51
C ARG A 104 -11.36 -9.39 -0.81
N THR A 105 -11.61 -8.46 -1.74
CA THR A 105 -10.86 -8.39 -3.01
C THR A 105 -9.37 -8.25 -2.78
N ILE A 106 -8.98 -7.39 -1.85
CA ILE A 106 -7.58 -7.22 -1.45
C ILE A 106 -7.02 -8.53 -0.86
N GLY A 107 -7.71 -9.17 0.09
CA GLY A 107 -7.31 -10.42 0.73
C GLY A 107 -7.17 -11.57 -0.27
N ASP A 108 -8.20 -11.78 -1.10
CA ASP A 108 -8.24 -12.85 -2.10
C ASP A 108 -7.16 -12.68 -3.17
N PHE A 109 -6.89 -11.45 -3.60
CA PHE A 109 -5.78 -11.18 -4.51
C PHE A 109 -4.45 -11.64 -3.92
N ARG A 110 -4.18 -11.35 -2.64
CA ARG A 110 -2.96 -11.81 -1.96
C ARG A 110 -2.89 -13.33 -1.94
N LYS A 111 -3.95 -13.99 -1.46
CA LYS A 111 -3.99 -15.45 -1.34
C LYS A 111 -3.78 -16.13 -2.69
N ARG A 112 -4.42 -15.62 -3.73
CA ARG A 112 -4.34 -16.17 -5.10
C ARG A 112 -2.97 -16.00 -5.74
N HIS A 113 -2.29 -14.89 -5.47
CA HIS A 113 -1.05 -14.52 -6.16
C HIS A 113 0.17 -14.49 -5.24
N LEU A 114 0.16 -15.21 -4.11
CA LEU A 114 1.17 -15.13 -3.05
C LEU A 114 2.61 -15.32 -3.58
N ALA A 115 2.84 -16.34 -4.39
CA ALA A 115 4.17 -16.63 -4.94
C ALA A 115 4.64 -15.53 -5.91
N ALA A 116 3.75 -15.06 -6.79
CA ALA A 116 4.05 -13.98 -7.73
C ALA A 116 4.34 -12.66 -7.00
N LEU A 117 3.56 -12.34 -5.98
CA LEU A 117 3.77 -11.14 -5.14
C LEU A 117 5.12 -11.21 -4.41
N SER A 118 5.48 -12.36 -3.86
CA SER A 118 6.78 -12.56 -3.22
C SER A 118 7.93 -12.26 -4.18
N ALA A 119 7.90 -12.83 -5.39
CA ALA A 119 8.91 -12.61 -6.40
C ALA A 119 8.98 -11.13 -6.87
N LEU A 120 7.82 -10.49 -7.07
CA LEU A 120 7.75 -9.08 -7.47
C LEU A 120 8.30 -8.15 -6.39
N PHE A 121 7.97 -8.38 -5.13
CA PHE A 121 8.45 -7.55 -4.03
C PHE A 121 9.97 -7.67 -3.84
N VAL A 122 10.53 -8.85 -4.00
CA VAL A 122 12.00 -9.03 -4.02
C VAL A 122 12.63 -8.22 -5.15
N GLN A 123 12.06 -8.25 -6.36
CA GLN A 123 12.55 -7.44 -7.48
C GLN A 123 12.49 -5.93 -7.20
N VAL A 124 11.39 -5.45 -6.58
CA VAL A 124 11.28 -4.04 -6.19
C VAL A 124 12.36 -3.66 -5.19
N LEU A 125 12.56 -4.44 -4.14
CA LEU A 125 13.58 -4.18 -3.14
C LEU A 125 14.99 -4.20 -3.73
N GLN A 126 15.29 -5.11 -4.65
CA GLN A 126 16.55 -5.14 -5.39
C GLN A 126 16.76 -3.85 -6.19
N ARG A 127 15.74 -3.35 -6.88
CA ARG A 127 15.79 -2.10 -7.66
C ARG A 127 15.92 -0.86 -6.79
N CYS A 128 15.14 -0.78 -5.71
CA CYS A 128 15.27 0.30 -4.72
C CYS A 128 16.68 0.39 -4.17
N ARG A 129 17.30 -0.75 -3.94
CA ARG A 129 18.68 -0.83 -3.46
C ARG A 129 19.69 -0.41 -4.53
N ALA A 130 19.53 -0.88 -5.77
CA ALA A 130 20.39 -0.49 -6.89
C ALA A 130 20.34 1.03 -7.13
N ALA A 131 19.17 1.64 -6.93
CA ALA A 131 18.96 3.08 -7.02
C ALA A 131 19.44 3.85 -5.77
N GLY A 132 20.00 3.18 -4.75
CA GLY A 132 20.45 3.82 -3.51
C GLY A 132 19.32 4.35 -2.61
N LEU A 133 18.06 4.03 -2.91
CA LEU A 133 16.88 4.50 -2.19
C LEU A 133 16.67 3.75 -0.87
N VAL A 134 17.15 2.54 -0.76
CA VAL A 134 17.13 1.74 0.47
C VAL A 134 18.54 1.66 1.03
N ARG A 135 18.84 2.50 1.99
CA ARG A 135 19.91 2.23 2.93
C ARG A 135 19.41 1.14 3.87
N LEU A 136 19.79 -0.11 3.66
CA LEU A 136 19.55 -1.21 4.61
C LEU A 136 20.29 -0.92 5.93
N GLY A 137 19.77 0.03 6.69
CA GLY A 137 20.34 0.46 7.96
C GLY A 137 19.34 0.43 9.11
N HIS A 138 18.05 0.46 8.81
CA HIS A 138 17.01 0.48 9.83
C HIS A 138 15.73 -0.20 9.35
N VAL A 139 15.76 -1.50 9.12
CA VAL A 139 14.56 -2.30 9.33
C VAL A 139 14.68 -2.82 10.75
N ALA A 140 13.98 -2.17 11.67
CA ALA A 140 13.80 -2.68 13.00
C ALA A 140 12.89 -3.91 12.92
N VAL A 141 13.48 -5.06 12.66
CA VAL A 141 12.91 -6.31 13.11
C VAL A 141 13.33 -6.40 14.57
N ASP A 142 12.39 -6.06 15.45
CA ASP A 142 12.48 -6.32 16.89
C ASP A 142 13.83 -5.94 17.56
N GLY A 143 14.05 -4.64 17.72
CA GLY A 143 15.04 -4.11 18.68
C GLY A 143 16.53 -4.26 18.37
N THR A 144 16.96 -4.89 17.27
CA THR A 144 18.37 -5.13 16.99
C THR A 144 18.92 -4.14 15.96
N LYS A 145 19.71 -3.17 16.41
CA LYS A 145 20.46 -2.22 15.57
C LYS A 145 21.63 -2.94 14.88
N LEU A 146 21.52 -3.25 13.59
CA LEU A 146 22.65 -3.65 12.77
C LEU A 146 23.18 -2.45 11.98
N ARG A 147 24.34 -1.93 12.39
CA ARG A 147 25.13 -0.95 11.61
C ARG A 147 25.78 -1.64 10.42
N ALA A 148 25.40 -1.29 9.21
CA ALA A 148 26.13 -1.70 8.01
C ALA A 148 27.06 -0.58 7.55
N ASN A 149 28.36 -0.83 7.62
CA ASN A 149 29.40 0.04 7.10
C ASN A 149 29.55 -0.21 5.58
N ALA A 150 29.17 0.75 4.74
CA ALA A 150 29.26 0.65 3.29
C ALA A 150 30.59 1.21 2.79
N SER A 151 31.54 0.36 2.49
CA SER A 151 32.71 0.73 1.71
C SER A 151 32.45 0.62 0.22
N ARG A 152 32.85 1.63 -0.54
CA ARG A 152 32.47 1.90 -1.95
C ARG A 152 33.07 1.01 -3.03
N HIS A 153 33.96 0.08 -2.71
CA HIS A 153 34.67 -0.74 -3.69
C HIS A 153 34.88 -2.18 -3.20
N LYS A 154 33.89 -3.03 -3.35
CA LYS A 154 34.14 -4.49 -3.33
C LYS A 154 33.28 -5.16 -4.41
N ALA A 155 33.97 -5.76 -5.39
CA ALA A 155 33.40 -6.77 -6.26
C ALA A 155 32.69 -7.82 -5.36
N MET A 156 31.37 -7.92 -5.46
CA MET A 156 30.62 -8.85 -4.61
C MET A 156 30.79 -10.25 -5.13
N SER A 157 31.31 -11.17 -4.29
CA SER A 157 31.35 -12.57 -4.63
C SER A 157 29.92 -13.12 -4.81
N TYR A 158 29.76 -14.13 -5.67
CA TYR A 158 28.48 -14.78 -5.96
C TYR A 158 27.77 -15.25 -4.67
N GLN A 159 28.50 -15.77 -3.70
CA GLN A 159 27.97 -16.15 -2.38
C GLN A 159 27.40 -14.97 -1.58
N HIS A 160 27.97 -13.79 -1.74
CA HIS A 160 27.48 -12.60 -1.05
C HIS A 160 26.18 -12.06 -1.68
N MET A 161 26.02 -12.22 -3.00
CA MET A 161 24.78 -11.92 -3.72
C MET A 161 23.66 -12.87 -3.31
N ALA A 162 23.92 -14.18 -3.28
CA ALA A 162 22.94 -15.19 -2.87
C ALA A 162 22.46 -15.01 -1.42
N ARG A 163 23.38 -14.71 -0.48
CA ARG A 163 23.01 -14.40 0.91
C ARG A 163 22.14 -13.13 1.05
N ARG A 164 22.36 -12.16 0.18
CA ARG A 164 21.58 -10.91 0.16
C ARG A 164 20.20 -11.10 -0.41
N GLU A 165 20.08 -11.92 -1.44
CA GLU A 165 18.79 -12.27 -2.03
C GLU A 165 17.95 -13.08 -1.03
N ALA A 166 18.54 -14.03 -0.33
CA ALA A 166 17.88 -14.77 0.73
C ALA A 166 17.35 -13.86 1.87
N LYS A 167 18.08 -12.79 2.22
CA LYS A 167 17.61 -11.82 3.21
C LYS A 167 16.40 -11.03 2.72
N LEU A 168 16.41 -10.56 1.47
CA LEU A 168 15.28 -9.85 0.88
C LEU A 168 14.04 -10.75 0.78
N ALA A 169 14.25 -12.01 0.38
CA ALA A 169 13.17 -12.99 0.33
C ALA A 169 12.56 -13.27 1.71
N ALA A 170 13.41 -13.37 2.74
CA ALA A 170 12.95 -13.54 4.13
C ALA A 170 12.17 -12.31 4.63
N GLU A 171 12.59 -11.10 4.27
CA GLU A 171 11.90 -9.87 4.61
C GLU A 171 10.52 -9.79 3.94
N VAL A 172 10.45 -10.06 2.65
CA VAL A 172 9.19 -10.14 1.91
C VAL A 172 8.27 -11.20 2.51
N LYS A 173 8.80 -12.36 2.85
CA LYS A 173 8.04 -13.42 3.52
C LYS A 173 7.45 -12.92 4.85
N SER A 174 8.25 -12.24 5.66
CA SER A 174 7.78 -11.64 6.92
C SER A 174 6.63 -10.65 6.72
N TRP A 175 6.66 -9.83 5.66
CA TRP A 175 5.54 -8.92 5.36
C TRP A 175 4.27 -9.67 4.99
N LEU A 176 4.38 -10.72 4.19
CA LEU A 176 3.25 -11.54 3.76
C LEU A 176 2.67 -12.34 4.94
N ASP A 177 3.52 -12.88 5.82
CA ASP A 177 3.11 -13.59 7.03
C ASP A 177 2.38 -12.63 8.01
N ARG A 178 2.88 -11.39 8.17
CA ARG A 178 2.21 -10.34 8.98
C ARG A 178 0.85 -9.97 8.40
N ALA A 179 0.75 -9.88 7.09
CA ALA A 179 -0.51 -9.58 6.44
C ALA A 179 -1.54 -10.69 6.64
N ASP A 180 -1.08 -11.94 6.61
CA ASP A 180 -1.94 -13.10 6.87
C ASP A 180 -2.44 -13.14 8.31
N ALA A 181 -1.54 -12.95 9.24
CA ALA A 181 -1.87 -12.89 10.66
C ALA A 181 -2.81 -11.71 11.00
N ALA A 182 -2.60 -10.55 10.38
CA ALA A 182 -3.45 -9.37 10.57
C ALA A 182 -4.87 -9.61 10.03
N ASP A 183 -4.99 -10.16 8.82
CA ASP A 183 -6.29 -10.49 8.24
C ASP A 183 -7.02 -11.53 9.09
N ALA A 184 -6.33 -12.58 9.56
CA ALA A 184 -6.92 -13.61 10.42
C ALA A 184 -7.41 -13.05 11.76
N ALA A 185 -6.62 -12.16 12.38
CA ALA A 185 -7.00 -11.52 13.64
C ALA A 185 -8.22 -10.59 13.49
N GLU A 186 -8.33 -9.87 12.38
CA GLU A 186 -9.47 -9.02 12.09
C GLU A 186 -10.71 -9.82 11.67
N ASP A 187 -10.54 -10.92 10.94
CA ASP A 187 -11.63 -11.84 10.61
C ASP A 187 -12.23 -12.48 11.87
N ALA A 188 -11.39 -12.82 12.86
CA ALA A 188 -11.86 -13.32 14.14
C ALA A 188 -12.65 -12.28 14.94
N ARG A 189 -12.36 -10.98 14.80
CA ARG A 189 -13.02 -9.88 15.52
C ARG A 189 -14.30 -9.41 14.83
N HIS A 190 -14.29 -9.29 13.53
CA HIS A 190 -15.31 -8.60 12.74
C HIS A 190 -16.07 -9.51 11.79
N GLY A 191 -15.68 -10.80 11.69
CA GLY A 191 -16.29 -11.75 10.77
C GLY A 191 -16.29 -11.25 9.33
N GLY A 192 -17.45 -11.18 8.71
CA GLY A 192 -17.62 -10.64 7.35
C GLY A 192 -17.75 -9.12 7.27
N GLY A 193 -17.76 -8.38 8.38
CA GLY A 193 -17.85 -6.92 8.42
C GLY A 193 -16.51 -6.23 8.18
N ARG A 194 -16.54 -4.94 7.90
CA ARG A 194 -15.31 -4.11 7.76
C ARG A 194 -14.68 -3.77 9.11
N GLY A 195 -15.53 -3.68 10.17
CA GLY A 195 -15.10 -3.31 11.53
C GLY A 195 -14.90 -1.81 11.75
N ASP A 196 -15.28 -0.99 10.78
CA ASP A 196 -15.25 0.48 10.81
C ASP A 196 -16.60 1.09 10.44
N GLU A 197 -17.66 0.28 10.49
CA GLU A 197 -19.01 0.74 10.19
C GLU A 197 -19.38 1.89 11.13
N THR A 198 -19.75 3.02 10.53
CA THR A 198 -20.23 4.16 11.30
C THR A 198 -21.64 3.86 11.82
N PRO A 199 -21.96 4.19 13.08
CA PRO A 199 -23.33 4.07 13.58
C PRO A 199 -24.32 4.81 12.70
N ASP A 200 -25.51 4.24 12.49
CA ASP A 200 -26.54 4.80 11.59
C ASP A 200 -26.89 6.27 11.87
N TRP A 201 -26.81 6.68 13.14
CA TRP A 201 -27.06 8.07 13.50
C TRP A 201 -25.99 9.05 12.98
N MET A 202 -24.78 8.58 12.65
CA MET A 202 -23.73 9.42 12.08
C MET A 202 -23.90 9.67 10.58
N ALA A 203 -24.60 8.80 9.88
CA ALA A 203 -24.86 8.94 8.45
C ALA A 203 -25.84 10.08 8.15
N ASP A 204 -26.78 10.33 9.06
CA ASP A 204 -27.83 11.34 8.92
C ASP A 204 -27.44 12.63 9.65
N LYS A 205 -27.50 13.78 8.91
CA LYS A 205 -27.17 15.09 9.45
C LYS A 205 -28.07 15.50 10.62
N GLU A 206 -29.36 15.21 10.53
CA GLU A 206 -30.33 15.58 11.56
C GLU A 206 -30.14 14.76 12.83
N ARG A 207 -29.93 13.45 12.68
CA ARG A 207 -29.63 12.55 13.80
C ARG A 207 -28.30 12.89 14.49
N ARG A 208 -27.28 13.30 13.71
CA ARG A 208 -26.03 13.81 14.29
C ARG A 208 -26.24 15.03 15.15
N LEU A 209 -26.98 16.02 14.64
CA LEU A 209 -27.28 17.25 15.37
C LEU A 209 -28.13 17.00 16.64
N ALA A 210 -29.07 16.06 16.59
CA ALA A 210 -29.88 15.68 17.75
C ALA A 210 -29.05 14.99 18.84
N LYS A 211 -27.99 14.27 18.49
CA LYS A 211 -27.13 13.54 19.42
C LYS A 211 -26.07 14.46 20.08
N ILE A 212 -25.69 15.55 19.43
CA ILE A 212 -24.68 16.52 19.90
C ILE A 212 -25.28 17.63 20.76
N ARG A 213 -26.59 17.90 20.64
CA ARG A 213 -27.36 18.84 21.50
C ARG A 213 -27.79 18.19 22.79
#